data_ad901e5677522a2ade94977c0f0b95a2
#
_entry.id   ad901e5677522a2ade94977c0f0b95a2
#
_cell.length_a   1.000
_cell.length_b   1.000
_cell.length_c   1.000
_cell.angle_alpha   90.00
_cell.angle_beta   90.00
_cell.angle_gamma   90.00
#
_symmetry.space_group_name_H-M   'P 1'
#
loop_
_entity.id
_entity.type
_entity.pdbx_description
1 polymer ?
#
loop_
_entity_poly.entity_id
_entity_poly.type
_entity_poly.pdbx_seq_one_letter_code
_entity_poly.pdbx_strand_id
1 'polypeptide(L)'
;MTLNRGRIWLGGLAGGVVWTLWSFIIGKFVITDARYAVAQNAGHFLKTPRYPYFAGAWIVMLFILAIAIAHLYAWARAGLGPGPGTALKVGFLAGFFAGFPGNFAQAEWSAVGRALPLGWMIDMWLGAILAGLVAGFIYKE
;
A
#
# COMPACT_ATOMS: atom_id res chain seq x y z
N MET A 1 -0.97 25.88 14.28
CA MET A 1 -0.15 25.33 13.19
C MET A 1 -1.04 25.16 11.96
N THR A 2 -0.80 25.91 10.91
CA THR A 2 -1.60 25.84 9.67
C THR A 2 -1.03 24.73 8.79
N LEU A 3 -1.82 23.69 8.56
CA LEU A 3 -1.41 22.59 7.68
C LEU A 3 -1.35 23.07 6.22
N ASN A 4 -0.25 22.82 5.55
CA ASN A 4 -0.10 23.09 4.12
C ASN A 4 -0.85 22.01 3.30
N ARG A 5 -2.16 22.24 3.09
CA ARG A 5 -3.04 21.30 2.41
C ARG A 5 -2.57 20.96 0.99
N GLY A 6 -2.07 21.95 0.24
CA GLY A 6 -1.56 21.72 -1.11
C GLY A 6 -0.40 20.72 -1.14
N ARG A 7 0.53 20.83 -0.20
CA ARG A 7 1.66 19.90 -0.06
C ARG A 7 1.24 18.51 0.41
N ILE A 8 0.20 18.41 1.24
CA ILE A 8 -0.37 17.12 1.64
C ILE A 8 -0.94 16.40 0.41
N TRP A 9 -1.77 17.07 -0.37
CA TRP A 9 -2.35 16.49 -1.58
C TRP A 9 -1.29 16.11 -2.59
N LEU A 10 -0.33 16.98 -2.86
CA LEU A 10 0.77 16.69 -3.79
C LEU A 10 1.59 15.49 -3.33
N GLY A 11 1.94 15.44 -2.04
CA GLY A 11 2.67 14.32 -1.45
C GLY A 11 1.89 13.01 -1.51
N GLY A 12 0.58 13.05 -1.24
CA GLY A 12 -0.31 11.89 -1.34
C GLY A 12 -0.47 11.38 -2.76
N LEU A 13 -0.66 12.26 -3.74
CA LEU A 13 -0.76 11.88 -5.15
C LEU A 13 0.56 11.29 -5.67
N ALA A 14 1.68 11.92 -5.39
CA ALA A 14 3.00 11.39 -5.76
C ALA A 14 3.29 10.05 -5.06
N GLY A 15 2.94 9.92 -3.79
CA GLY A 15 3.01 8.66 -3.04
C GLY A 15 2.15 7.57 -3.65
N GLY A 16 0.94 7.90 -4.12
CA GLY A 16 0.05 6.98 -4.83
C GLY A 16 0.65 6.47 -6.14
N VAL A 17 1.30 7.33 -6.90
CA VAL A 17 2.04 6.91 -8.11
C VAL A 17 3.15 5.93 -7.76
N VAL A 18 3.98 6.25 -6.78
CA VAL A 18 5.10 5.39 -6.36
C VAL A 18 4.58 4.05 -5.82
N TRP A 19 3.50 4.05 -5.03
CA TRP A 19 2.89 2.81 -4.55
C TRP A 19 2.33 1.96 -5.69
N THR A 20 1.65 2.58 -6.65
CA THR A 20 1.13 1.87 -7.84
C THR A 20 2.25 1.21 -8.64
N LEU A 21 3.37 1.91 -8.87
CA LEU A 21 4.55 1.33 -9.52
C LEU A 21 5.13 0.16 -8.71
N TRP A 22 5.21 0.29 -7.40
CA TRP A 22 5.61 -0.79 -6.50
C TRP A 22 4.68 -2.01 -6.63
N SER A 23 3.36 -1.80 -6.63
CA SER A 23 2.38 -2.88 -6.80
C SER A 23 2.55 -3.61 -8.12
N PHE A 24 2.86 -2.92 -9.21
CA PHE A 24 3.18 -3.57 -10.49
C PHE A 24 4.46 -4.42 -10.40
N ILE A 25 5.50 -3.95 -9.71
CA ILE A 25 6.74 -4.71 -9.50
C ILE A 25 6.43 -5.99 -8.71
N ILE A 26 5.73 -5.87 -7.58
CA ILE A 26 5.34 -7.03 -6.76
C ILE A 26 4.41 -7.97 -7.53
N GLY A 27 3.46 -7.43 -8.27
CA GLY A 27 2.57 -8.20 -9.13
C GLY A 27 3.32 -9.05 -10.17
N LYS A 28 4.34 -8.47 -10.78
CA LYS A 28 5.13 -9.14 -11.82
C LYS A 28 6.11 -10.19 -11.27
N PHE A 29 6.77 -9.91 -10.15
CA PHE A 29 7.90 -10.73 -9.68
C PHE A 29 7.56 -11.63 -8.48
N VAL A 30 6.60 -11.25 -7.66
CA VAL A 30 6.24 -11.99 -6.43
C VAL A 30 4.88 -12.67 -6.56
N ILE A 31 3.85 -11.91 -6.88
CA ILE A 31 2.47 -12.44 -6.96
C ILE A 31 2.31 -13.31 -8.21
N THR A 32 2.67 -12.83 -9.36
CA THR A 32 2.68 -13.44 -10.70
C THR A 32 1.35 -14.06 -11.18
N ASP A 33 1.07 -13.91 -12.46
CA ASP A 33 -0.12 -14.54 -13.09
C ASP A 33 -0.11 -16.06 -12.97
N ALA A 34 1.07 -16.68 -13.00
CA ALA A 34 1.22 -18.11 -12.86
C ALA A 34 0.73 -18.62 -11.49
N ARG A 35 1.02 -17.89 -10.40
CA ARG A 35 0.53 -18.25 -9.06
C ARG A 35 -0.98 -18.07 -8.94
N TYR A 36 -1.53 -17.01 -9.55
CA TYR A 36 -2.98 -16.86 -9.65
C TYR A 36 -3.63 -17.99 -10.43
N ALA A 37 -3.07 -18.37 -11.59
CA ALA A 37 -3.59 -19.46 -12.40
C ALA A 37 -3.62 -20.79 -11.63
N VAL A 38 -2.58 -21.09 -10.86
CA VAL A 38 -2.56 -22.29 -10.00
C VAL A 38 -3.70 -22.25 -8.98
N ALA A 39 -3.90 -21.12 -8.29
CA ALA A 39 -4.96 -20.98 -7.31
C ALA A 39 -6.36 -21.01 -7.93
N GLN A 40 -6.53 -20.45 -9.14
CA GLN A 40 -7.78 -20.49 -9.89
C GLN A 40 -8.12 -21.91 -10.37
N ASN A 41 -7.12 -22.67 -10.87
CA ASN A 41 -7.32 -24.04 -11.32
C ASN A 41 -7.62 -25.00 -10.16
N ALA A 42 -7.09 -24.69 -8.96
CA ALA A 42 -7.42 -25.41 -7.74
C ALA A 42 -8.80 -25.03 -7.13
N GLY A 43 -9.52 -24.09 -7.74
CA GLY A 43 -10.83 -23.64 -7.28
C GLY A 43 -10.80 -22.66 -6.08
N HIS A 44 -9.62 -22.12 -5.73
CA HIS A 44 -9.48 -21.19 -4.62
C HIS A 44 -9.83 -19.75 -5.00
N PHE A 45 -9.75 -19.40 -6.29
CA PHE A 45 -10.16 -18.13 -6.84
C PHE A 45 -11.09 -18.29 -8.03
N LEU A 46 -11.93 -17.27 -8.24
CA LEU A 46 -12.72 -17.13 -9.46
C LEU A 46 -11.79 -16.97 -10.68
N LYS A 47 -12.15 -17.58 -11.82
CA LYS A 47 -11.42 -17.39 -13.08
C LYS A 47 -11.55 -15.98 -13.63
N THR A 48 -12.67 -15.33 -13.36
CA THR A 48 -12.94 -13.94 -13.71
C THR A 48 -13.32 -13.16 -12.45
N PRO A 49 -12.83 -11.92 -12.29
CA PRO A 49 -13.20 -11.12 -11.15
C PRO A 49 -14.71 -10.83 -11.15
N ARG A 50 -15.32 -10.86 -9.98
CA ARG A 50 -16.75 -10.57 -9.79
C ARG A 50 -17.13 -9.16 -10.26
N TYR A 51 -16.22 -8.22 -10.11
CA TYR A 51 -16.37 -6.83 -10.53
C TYR A 51 -15.34 -6.49 -11.61
N PRO A 52 -15.75 -6.19 -12.86
CA PRO A 52 -14.83 -5.92 -13.96
C PRO A 52 -13.98 -4.66 -13.75
N TYR A 53 -14.44 -3.72 -12.90
CA TYR A 53 -13.73 -2.49 -12.55
C TYR A 53 -12.72 -2.67 -11.39
N PHE A 54 -12.51 -3.89 -10.90
CA PHE A 54 -11.70 -4.13 -9.69
C PHE A 54 -10.29 -3.55 -9.78
N ALA A 55 -9.59 -3.73 -10.92
CA ALA A 55 -8.22 -3.23 -11.08
C ALA A 55 -8.14 -1.70 -10.96
N GLY A 56 -9.09 -0.99 -11.58
CA GLY A 56 -9.18 0.48 -11.44
C GLY A 56 -9.51 0.91 -10.03
N ALA A 57 -10.47 0.25 -9.39
CA ALA A 57 -10.83 0.52 -7.99
C ALA A 57 -9.65 0.29 -7.04
N TRP A 58 -8.85 -0.76 -7.28
CA TRP A 58 -7.63 -1.03 -6.51
C TRP A 58 -6.62 0.11 -6.61
N ILE A 59 -6.34 0.60 -7.81
CA ILE A 59 -5.43 1.74 -8.01
C ILE A 59 -5.95 2.99 -7.28
N VAL A 60 -7.24 3.32 -7.45
CA VAL A 60 -7.85 4.46 -6.73
C VAL A 60 -7.70 4.30 -5.21
N MET A 61 -7.88 3.10 -4.68
CA MET A 61 -7.69 2.82 -3.26
C MET A 61 -6.26 3.08 -2.80
N LEU A 62 -5.24 2.71 -3.60
CA LEU A 62 -3.83 3.01 -3.27
C LEU A 62 -3.58 4.52 -3.18
N PHE A 63 -4.19 5.31 -4.08
CA PHE A 63 -4.11 6.76 -3.99
C PHE A 63 -4.79 7.32 -2.74
N ILE A 64 -5.97 6.81 -2.40
CA ILE A 64 -6.68 7.21 -1.16
C ILE A 64 -5.82 6.91 0.07
N LEU A 65 -5.23 5.72 0.14
CA LEU A 65 -4.35 5.33 1.25
C LEU A 65 -3.09 6.20 1.31
N ALA A 66 -2.46 6.49 0.16
CA ALA A 66 -1.29 7.37 0.10
C ALA A 66 -1.62 8.81 0.56
N ILE A 67 -2.78 9.33 0.18
CA ILE A 67 -3.26 10.65 0.65
C ILE A 67 -3.52 10.62 2.15
N ALA A 68 -4.12 9.56 2.68
CA ALA A 68 -4.30 9.38 4.12
C ALA A 68 -2.95 9.35 4.87
N ILE A 69 -1.96 8.63 4.35
CA ILE A 69 -0.60 8.58 4.90
C ILE A 69 0.06 9.98 4.88
N ALA A 70 -0.15 10.76 3.81
CA ALA A 70 0.36 12.14 3.75
C ALA A 70 -0.27 13.05 4.83
N HIS A 71 -1.55 12.87 5.13
CA HIS A 71 -2.21 13.55 6.25
C HIS A 71 -1.65 13.10 7.60
N LEU A 72 -1.50 11.78 7.81
CA LEU A 72 -0.92 11.23 9.04
C LEU A 72 0.50 11.76 9.26
N TYR A 73 1.31 11.83 8.21
CA TYR A 73 2.64 12.42 8.29
C TYR A 73 2.59 13.90 8.71
N ALA A 74 1.72 14.70 8.07
CA ALA A 74 1.57 16.11 8.38
C ALA A 74 1.15 16.35 9.84
N TRP A 75 0.31 15.50 10.41
CA TRP A 75 -0.06 15.55 11.83
C TRP A 75 1.06 15.06 12.75
N ALA A 76 1.67 13.92 12.41
CA ALA A 76 2.72 13.32 13.25
C ALA A 76 3.97 14.19 13.38
N ARG A 77 4.33 14.94 12.32
CA ARG A 77 5.52 15.81 12.36
C ARG A 77 5.42 16.94 13.39
N ALA A 78 4.22 17.31 13.82
CA ALA A 78 4.03 18.31 14.86
C ALA A 78 4.61 17.87 16.22
N GLY A 79 4.53 16.57 16.52
CA GLY A 79 5.07 16.00 17.76
C GLY A 79 6.42 15.29 17.60
N LEU A 80 6.65 14.66 16.44
CA LEU A 80 7.84 13.84 16.20
C LEU A 80 8.95 14.58 15.42
N GLY A 81 8.67 15.79 14.98
CA GLY A 81 9.57 16.56 14.12
C GLY A 81 9.49 16.18 12.63
N PRO A 82 9.98 17.08 11.75
CA PRO A 82 10.03 16.83 10.31
C PRO A 82 11.14 15.84 9.96
N GLY A 83 11.00 15.20 8.80
CA GLY A 83 12.08 14.41 8.19
C GLY A 83 11.72 12.96 7.89
N PRO A 84 12.69 12.24 7.31
CA PRO A 84 12.48 10.88 6.83
C PRO A 84 12.19 9.87 7.96
N GLY A 85 12.70 10.11 9.17
CA GLY A 85 12.44 9.25 10.32
C GLY A 85 10.96 9.23 10.72
N THR A 86 10.29 10.39 10.74
CA THR A 86 8.85 10.49 10.99
C THR A 86 8.05 9.89 9.84
N ALA A 87 8.46 10.15 8.60
CA ALA A 87 7.82 9.57 7.41
C ALA A 87 7.90 8.05 7.41
N LEU A 88 9.07 7.49 7.74
CA LEU A 88 9.28 6.05 7.87
C LEU A 88 8.38 5.43 8.95
N LYS A 89 8.31 6.05 10.14
CA LYS A 89 7.46 5.56 11.24
C LYS A 89 5.98 5.54 10.85
N VAL A 90 5.50 6.63 10.23
CA VAL A 90 4.10 6.73 9.78
C VAL A 90 3.80 5.69 8.70
N GLY A 91 4.64 5.61 7.67
CA GLY A 91 4.48 4.62 6.59
C GLY A 91 4.57 3.18 7.10
N PHE A 92 5.51 2.90 8.01
CA PHE A 92 5.65 1.58 8.63
C PHE A 92 4.40 1.17 9.40
N LEU A 93 3.88 2.02 10.28
CA LEU A 93 2.68 1.72 11.07
C LEU A 93 1.44 1.58 10.18
N ALA A 94 1.24 2.50 9.25
CA ALA A 94 0.11 2.43 8.31
C ALA A 94 0.16 1.14 7.48
N GLY A 95 1.32 0.80 6.96
CA GLY A 95 1.52 -0.42 6.19
C GLY A 95 1.40 -1.70 7.03
N PHE A 96 1.86 -1.68 8.28
CA PHE A 96 1.67 -2.79 9.21
C PHE A 96 0.20 -3.08 9.43
N PHE A 97 -0.60 -2.06 9.77
CA PHE A 97 -2.02 -2.25 9.99
C PHE A 97 -2.78 -2.64 8.71
N ALA A 98 -2.43 -2.06 7.57
CA ALA A 98 -3.09 -2.37 6.30
C ALA A 98 -2.66 -3.71 5.70
N GLY A 99 -1.40 -4.10 5.87
CA GLY A 99 -0.82 -5.24 5.17
C GLY A 99 -0.67 -6.49 6.00
N PHE A 100 -0.27 -6.40 7.29
CA PHE A 100 0.17 -7.57 8.04
C PHE A 100 -0.99 -8.46 8.54
N PRO A 101 -1.94 -8.01 9.37
CA PRO A 101 -2.80 -8.94 10.10
C PRO A 101 -3.64 -9.82 9.18
N GLY A 102 -4.32 -9.22 8.22
CA GLY A 102 -5.21 -9.94 7.31
C GLY A 102 -4.47 -10.89 6.38
N ASN A 103 -3.38 -10.44 5.78
CA ASN A 103 -2.61 -11.26 4.84
C ASN A 103 -1.83 -12.37 5.55
N PHE A 104 -1.31 -12.11 6.75
CA PHE A 104 -0.65 -13.14 7.55
C PHE A 104 -1.65 -14.24 7.96
N ALA A 105 -2.84 -13.86 8.40
CA ALA A 105 -3.89 -14.83 8.71
C ALA A 105 -4.29 -15.65 7.47
N GLN A 106 -4.39 -15.01 6.29
CA GLN A 106 -4.66 -15.76 5.06
C GLN A 106 -3.52 -16.71 4.69
N ALA A 107 -2.26 -16.32 4.89
CA ALA A 107 -1.11 -17.18 4.62
C ALA A 107 -1.12 -18.46 5.49
N GLU A 108 -1.67 -18.36 6.70
CA GLU A 108 -1.75 -19.48 7.64
C GLU A 108 -2.97 -20.39 7.39
N TRP A 109 -4.15 -19.80 7.16
CA TRP A 109 -5.41 -20.54 7.21
C TRP A 109 -6.08 -20.75 5.84
N SER A 110 -5.64 -20.05 4.77
CA SER A 110 -6.31 -20.22 3.47
C SER A 110 -5.65 -21.29 2.60
N ALA A 111 -6.47 -21.96 1.81
CA ALA A 111 -6.01 -22.96 0.84
C ALA A 111 -5.29 -22.34 -0.38
N VAL A 112 -5.23 -21.02 -0.49
CA VAL A 112 -4.52 -20.28 -1.56
C VAL A 112 -3.01 -20.47 -1.49
N GLY A 113 -2.51 -20.97 -0.33
CA GLY A 113 -1.08 -21.04 -0.05
C GLY A 113 -0.54 -19.72 0.45
N ARG A 114 0.71 -19.73 0.87
CA ARG A 114 1.33 -18.56 1.55
C ARG A 114 1.89 -17.50 0.59
N ALA A 115 2.24 -17.88 -0.64
CA ALA A 115 2.98 -16.99 -1.53
C ALA A 115 2.17 -15.76 -1.97
N LEU A 116 0.88 -15.92 -2.27
CA LEU A 116 0.00 -14.82 -2.64
C LEU A 116 -0.27 -13.88 -1.47
N PRO A 117 -0.75 -14.34 -0.30
CA PRO A 117 -0.99 -13.46 0.84
C PRO A 117 0.26 -12.74 1.34
N LEU A 118 1.41 -13.40 1.38
CA LEU A 118 2.66 -12.75 1.76
C LEU A 118 3.12 -11.73 0.71
N GLY A 119 2.86 -11.99 -0.57
CA GLY A 119 3.07 -11.02 -1.64
C GLY A 119 2.22 -9.76 -1.47
N TRP A 120 0.93 -9.92 -1.16
CA TRP A 120 0.03 -8.79 -0.88
C TRP A 120 0.44 -8.04 0.40
N MET A 121 0.92 -8.75 1.41
CA MET A 121 1.45 -8.14 2.63
C MET A 121 2.65 -7.23 2.32
N ILE A 122 3.60 -7.72 1.51
CA ILE A 122 4.79 -6.95 1.10
C ILE A 122 4.36 -5.74 0.26
N ASP A 123 3.43 -5.93 -0.68
CA ASP A 123 2.90 -4.83 -1.49
C ASP A 123 2.34 -3.71 -0.61
N MET A 124 1.42 -4.06 0.28
CA MET A 124 0.76 -3.08 1.14
C MET A 124 1.72 -2.43 2.14
N TRP A 125 2.58 -3.22 2.77
CA TRP A 125 3.45 -2.71 3.82
C TRP A 125 4.57 -1.82 3.28
N LEU A 126 5.34 -2.32 2.32
CA LEU A 126 6.44 -1.54 1.74
C LEU A 126 5.91 -0.40 0.86
N GLY A 127 4.79 -0.60 0.17
CA GLY A 127 4.14 0.48 -0.59
C GLY A 127 3.73 1.65 0.29
N ALA A 128 3.17 1.38 1.48
CA ALA A 128 2.84 2.42 2.46
C ALA A 128 4.09 3.16 2.99
N ILE A 129 5.18 2.44 3.22
CA ILE A 129 6.46 3.05 3.62
C ILE A 129 6.97 3.98 2.51
N LEU A 130 6.98 3.52 1.27
CA LEU A 130 7.41 4.32 0.12
C LEU A 130 6.54 5.57 -0.05
N ALA A 131 5.21 5.43 0.03
CA ALA A 131 4.29 6.55 -0.04
C ALA A 131 4.52 7.55 1.11
N GLY A 132 4.78 7.07 2.32
CA GLY A 132 5.11 7.89 3.48
C GLY A 132 6.40 8.69 3.28
N LEU A 133 7.45 8.05 2.77
CA LEU A 133 8.73 8.72 2.48
C LEU A 133 8.58 9.80 1.41
N VAL A 134 7.83 9.52 0.34
CA VAL A 134 7.53 10.51 -0.72
C VAL A 134 6.74 11.69 -0.15
N ALA A 135 5.71 11.42 0.65
CA ALA A 135 4.93 12.47 1.29
C ALA A 135 5.81 13.34 2.21
N GLY A 136 6.69 12.70 3.01
CA GLY A 136 7.62 13.40 3.90
C GLY A 136 8.65 14.25 3.15
N PHE A 137 9.09 13.81 1.98
CA PHE A 137 10.01 14.57 1.14
C PHE A 137 9.34 15.81 0.51
N ILE A 138 8.10 15.67 0.07
CA ILE A 138 7.35 16.75 -0.61
C ILE A 138 6.79 17.77 0.39
N TYR A 139 6.41 17.31 1.58
CA TYR A 139 5.78 18.19 2.57
C TYR A 139 6.78 19.19 3.15
N LYS A 140 6.55 20.46 2.86
CA LYS A 140 7.24 21.61 3.46
C LYS A 140 6.18 22.58 3.99
N GLU A 141 6.46 23.22 5.12
CA GLU A 141 5.62 24.28 5.69
C GLU A 141 5.70 25.54 4.85
#